data_5f9d71d344cd380e3ac959e8add5df17
#
_entry.id   5f9d71d344cd380e3ac959e8add5df17
#
_cell.length_a   1.000
_cell.length_b   1.000
_cell.length_c   1.000
_cell.angle_alpha   90.00
_cell.angle_beta   90.00
_cell.angle_gamma   90.00
#
_symmetry.space_group_name_H-M   'P 1'
#
loop_
_entity.id
_entity.type
_entity.pdbx_description
1 polymer ?
#
loop_
_entity_poly.entity_id
_entity_poly.type
_entity_poly.pdbx_seq_one_letter_code
_entity_poly.pdbx_strand_id
1 'polypeptide(L)'
;LSQEIWLLHGYASHQDDLFGFAPYLSKEFAIRSLRATHPLDFGGYAWYALSFDDQGIRQTNEEEAQASMERVAEALRWHAEAFPEAPRPILMGFSQGGILSNALRTRYPDLVRGIAAVASYFPVEWSCLGQVASNLPHWAAVGTEDGVVPAHMSLPSYETARVLHGMDVDVHTYPMPHTISPACFTDLLQWFRQVSA
;
A
#
# COMPACT_ATOMS: atom_id res chain seq x y z
N LEU A 1 13.67 -4.21 19.69
CA LEU A 1 12.29 -4.26 19.21
C LEU A 1 12.26 -4.96 17.84
N SER A 2 11.24 -5.79 17.60
CA SER A 2 11.07 -6.47 16.32
C SER A 2 10.63 -5.50 15.23
N GLN A 3 10.97 -5.80 13.95
CA GLN A 3 10.44 -5.04 12.82
C GLN A 3 8.91 -5.13 12.79
N GLU A 4 8.24 -4.00 12.59
CA GLU A 4 6.79 -3.94 12.42
C GLU A 4 6.38 -3.92 10.95
N ILE A 5 5.30 -4.63 10.62
CA ILE A 5 4.58 -4.53 9.35
C ILE A 5 3.20 -3.94 9.64
N TRP A 6 2.88 -2.85 8.97
CA TRP A 6 1.59 -2.17 9.07
C TRP A 6 0.76 -2.45 7.83
N LEU A 7 -0.44 -3.00 8.04
CA LEU A 7 -1.33 -3.48 6.99
C LEU A 7 -2.41 -2.44 6.67
N LEU A 8 -2.59 -2.12 5.39
CA LEU A 8 -3.62 -1.23 4.86
C LEU A 8 -4.53 -2.04 3.92
N HIS A 9 -5.77 -2.27 4.34
CA HIS A 9 -6.75 -3.09 3.61
C HIS A 9 -7.28 -2.44 2.32
N GLY A 10 -7.96 -3.20 1.49
CA GLY A 10 -8.62 -2.74 0.27
C GLY A 10 -9.94 -2.01 0.52
N TYR A 11 -10.54 -1.48 -0.57
CA TYR A 11 -11.87 -0.87 -0.56
C TYR A 11 -12.94 -1.86 -0.09
N ALA A 12 -13.90 -1.41 0.69
CA ALA A 12 -14.99 -2.19 1.27
C ALA A 12 -14.55 -3.33 2.20
N SER A 13 -13.32 -3.28 2.70
CA SER A 13 -12.75 -4.26 3.64
C SER A 13 -12.58 -3.62 5.04
N HIS A 14 -11.81 -4.25 5.91
CA HIS A 14 -11.58 -3.82 7.28
C HIS A 14 -10.21 -4.31 7.78
N GLN A 15 -9.81 -3.88 8.98
CA GLN A 15 -8.51 -4.18 9.58
C GLN A 15 -8.24 -5.69 9.78
N ASP A 16 -9.28 -6.51 9.93
CA ASP A 16 -9.10 -7.94 10.22
C ASP A 16 -8.85 -8.80 8.97
N ASP A 17 -9.09 -8.24 7.77
CA ASP A 17 -8.92 -8.94 6.49
C ASP A 17 -7.45 -9.34 6.27
N LEU A 18 -6.57 -8.37 6.05
CA LEU A 18 -5.14 -8.66 5.91
C LEU A 18 -4.51 -9.20 7.19
N PHE A 19 -5.10 -8.93 8.35
CA PHE A 19 -4.65 -9.49 9.61
C PHE A 19 -4.75 -11.02 9.64
N GLY A 20 -5.52 -11.62 8.74
CA GLY A 20 -5.53 -13.06 8.49
C GLY A 20 -4.15 -13.64 8.13
N PHE A 21 -3.22 -12.82 7.63
CA PHE A 21 -1.84 -13.23 7.39
C PHE A 21 -0.93 -13.19 8.64
N ALA A 22 -1.39 -12.61 9.75
CA ALA A 22 -0.61 -12.47 10.97
C ALA A 22 -0.03 -13.81 11.49
N PRO A 23 -0.73 -14.96 11.46
CA PRO A 23 -0.16 -16.25 11.87
C PRO A 23 1.10 -16.67 11.12
N TYR A 24 1.26 -16.20 9.90
CA TYR A 24 2.42 -16.50 9.05
C TYR A 24 3.55 -15.48 9.22
N LEU A 25 3.23 -14.27 9.67
CA LEU A 25 4.17 -13.14 9.82
C LEU A 25 4.64 -12.97 11.27
N SER A 26 3.79 -13.20 12.27
CA SER A 26 4.01 -12.85 13.68
C SER A 26 5.15 -13.60 14.37
N LYS A 27 5.70 -14.63 13.74
CA LYS A 27 6.90 -15.30 14.25
C LYS A 27 8.17 -14.47 14.11
N GLU A 28 8.20 -13.56 13.14
CA GLU A 28 9.36 -12.75 12.75
C GLU A 28 9.11 -11.26 12.91
N PHE A 29 7.85 -10.83 12.77
CA PHE A 29 7.44 -9.43 12.70
C PHE A 29 6.33 -9.12 13.70
N ALA A 30 6.33 -7.91 14.25
CA ALA A 30 5.15 -7.39 14.93
C ALA A 30 4.16 -6.85 13.86
N ILE A 31 2.86 -7.12 14.03
CA ILE A 31 1.86 -6.78 13.02
C ILE A 31 0.88 -5.77 13.59
N ARG A 32 0.68 -4.67 12.86
CA ARG A 32 -0.42 -3.73 13.09
C ARG A 32 -1.30 -3.68 11.85
N SER A 33 -2.61 -3.65 12.05
CA SER A 33 -3.54 -3.50 10.95
C SER A 33 -4.41 -2.27 11.17
N LEU A 34 -4.37 -1.37 10.21
CA LEU A 34 -5.10 -0.11 10.25
C LEU A 34 -6.48 -0.26 9.62
N ARG A 35 -7.47 0.40 10.22
CA ARG A 35 -8.81 0.52 9.65
C ARG A 35 -8.96 1.89 8.99
N ALA A 36 -9.40 1.89 7.74
CA ALA A 36 -9.77 3.11 7.03
C ALA A 36 -10.94 3.83 7.71
N THR A 37 -11.08 5.12 7.48
CA THR A 37 -11.95 5.99 8.27
C THR A 37 -13.32 6.22 7.67
N HIS A 38 -13.53 5.88 6.40
CA HIS A 38 -14.81 6.09 5.71
C HIS A 38 -15.63 4.80 5.74
N PRO A 39 -16.67 4.67 6.61
CA PRO A 39 -17.56 3.53 6.58
C PRO A 39 -18.40 3.57 5.30
N LEU A 40 -18.71 2.41 4.74
CA LEU A 40 -19.57 2.28 3.57
C LEU A 40 -20.94 1.75 3.97
N ASP A 41 -22.01 2.24 3.36
CA ASP A 41 -23.39 1.89 3.70
C ASP A 41 -23.69 0.39 3.52
N PHE A 42 -22.97 -0.27 2.60
CA PHE A 42 -23.09 -1.70 2.33
C PHE A 42 -22.10 -2.57 3.12
N GLY A 43 -21.36 -1.97 4.06
CA GLY A 43 -20.39 -2.63 4.94
C GLY A 43 -18.95 -2.41 4.53
N GLY A 44 -18.04 -2.59 5.52
CA GLY A 44 -16.62 -2.30 5.34
C GLY A 44 -16.28 -0.82 5.34
N TYR A 45 -15.03 -0.52 4.99
CA TYR A 45 -14.44 0.80 5.06
C TYR A 45 -13.65 1.12 3.79
N ALA A 46 -13.47 2.40 3.51
CA ALA A 46 -12.65 2.92 2.43
C ALA A 46 -11.66 3.97 2.95
N TRP A 47 -10.50 4.05 2.32
CA TRP A 47 -9.54 5.12 2.57
C TRP A 47 -10.00 6.43 1.91
N TYR A 48 -10.72 6.32 0.80
CA TYR A 48 -11.32 7.42 0.07
C TYR A 48 -12.48 6.93 -0.80
N ALA A 49 -13.40 7.81 -1.12
CA ALA A 49 -14.55 7.49 -1.96
C ALA A 49 -14.12 7.26 -3.42
N LEU A 50 -14.78 6.30 -4.04
CA LEU A 50 -14.71 6.01 -5.47
C LEU A 50 -16.06 6.33 -6.11
N SER A 51 -16.02 6.97 -7.25
CA SER A 51 -17.19 7.17 -8.11
C SER A 51 -16.83 6.76 -9.55
N PHE A 52 -17.82 6.74 -10.40
CA PHE A 52 -17.62 6.50 -11.82
C PHE A 52 -18.30 7.63 -12.59
N ASP A 53 -17.63 8.13 -13.61
CA ASP A 53 -18.22 9.12 -14.50
C ASP A 53 -19.22 8.50 -15.47
N ASP A 54 -19.83 9.32 -16.34
CA ASP A 54 -20.83 8.88 -17.31
C ASP A 54 -20.28 7.90 -18.37
N GLN A 55 -18.95 7.77 -18.46
CA GLN A 55 -18.27 6.82 -19.33
C GLN A 55 -17.85 5.54 -18.59
N GLY A 56 -18.16 5.44 -17.28
CA GLY A 56 -17.77 4.32 -16.43
C GLY A 56 -16.29 4.37 -16.01
N ILE A 57 -15.62 5.50 -16.18
CA ILE A 57 -14.22 5.69 -15.73
C ILE A 57 -14.22 5.99 -14.24
N ARG A 58 -13.41 5.23 -13.51
CA ARG A 58 -13.26 5.39 -12.06
C ARG A 58 -12.64 6.74 -11.71
N GLN A 59 -13.28 7.44 -10.80
CA GLN A 59 -12.84 8.69 -10.24
C GLN A 59 -12.49 8.51 -8.75
N THR A 60 -11.42 9.14 -8.31
CA THR A 60 -10.96 9.14 -6.91
C THR A 60 -11.27 10.47 -6.26
N ASN A 61 -11.79 10.45 -5.04
CA ASN A 61 -11.82 11.65 -4.21
C ASN A 61 -10.42 11.89 -3.64
N GLU A 62 -9.63 12.74 -4.31
CA GLU A 62 -8.25 13.02 -3.91
C GLU A 62 -8.14 13.75 -2.56
N GLU A 63 -9.11 14.57 -2.18
CA GLU A 63 -9.10 15.25 -0.89
C GLU A 63 -9.21 14.23 0.26
N GLU A 64 -10.10 13.27 0.12
CA GLU A 64 -10.22 12.17 1.09
C GLU A 64 -8.99 11.25 1.08
N ALA A 65 -8.43 10.99 -0.10
CA ALA A 65 -7.20 10.20 -0.24
C ALA A 65 -6.03 10.89 0.47
N GLN A 66 -5.89 12.20 0.28
CA GLN A 66 -4.88 13.00 0.99
C GLN A 66 -5.12 13.00 2.50
N ALA A 67 -6.36 13.21 2.95
CA ALA A 67 -6.68 13.18 4.37
C ALA A 67 -6.38 11.82 5.01
N SER A 68 -6.66 10.73 4.32
CA SER A 68 -6.32 9.37 4.78
C SER A 68 -4.81 9.12 4.82
N MET A 69 -4.08 9.61 3.84
CA MET A 69 -2.61 9.55 3.81
C MET A 69 -2.01 10.32 5.00
N GLU A 70 -2.50 11.53 5.30
CA GLU A 70 -2.06 12.32 6.46
C GLU A 70 -2.32 11.60 7.78
N ARG A 71 -3.48 10.96 7.95
CA ARG A 71 -3.78 10.18 9.17
C ARG A 71 -2.86 8.98 9.35
N VAL A 72 -2.51 8.28 8.27
CA VAL A 72 -1.51 7.21 8.34
C VAL A 72 -0.14 7.79 8.71
N ALA A 73 0.25 8.93 8.13
CA ALA A 73 1.50 9.60 8.46
C ALA A 73 1.54 10.09 9.92
N GLU A 74 0.43 10.62 10.44
CA GLU A 74 0.30 10.98 11.86
C GLU A 74 0.48 9.78 12.79
N ALA A 75 -0.14 8.64 12.46
CA ALA A 75 0.03 7.42 13.23
C ALA A 75 1.49 6.92 13.21
N LEU A 76 2.17 7.03 12.08
CA LEU A 76 3.59 6.69 11.93
C LEU A 76 4.49 7.62 12.76
N ARG A 77 4.22 8.93 12.76
CA ARG A 77 4.95 9.92 13.59
C ARG A 77 4.75 9.63 15.08
N TRP A 78 3.49 9.44 15.48
CA TRP A 78 3.19 9.07 16.87
C TRP A 78 3.93 7.79 17.29
N HIS A 79 3.96 6.78 16.41
CA HIS A 79 4.70 5.55 16.69
C HIS A 79 6.20 5.82 16.86
N ALA A 80 6.81 6.63 16.00
CA ALA A 80 8.23 6.97 16.07
C ALA A 80 8.57 7.76 17.35
N GLU A 81 7.66 8.62 17.81
CA GLU A 81 7.81 9.36 19.07
C GLU A 81 7.64 8.45 20.31
N ALA A 82 6.65 7.55 20.28
CA ALA A 82 6.36 6.64 21.38
C ALA A 82 7.41 5.51 21.51
N PHE A 83 8.05 5.14 20.42
CA PHE A 83 9.01 4.03 20.35
C PHE A 83 10.28 4.44 19.57
N PRO A 84 11.08 5.39 20.07
CA PRO A 84 12.21 5.97 19.33
C PRO A 84 13.30 4.95 18.96
N GLU A 85 13.41 3.84 19.70
CA GLU A 85 14.35 2.75 19.44
C GLU A 85 13.79 1.67 18.49
N ALA A 86 12.52 1.77 18.08
CA ALA A 86 11.93 0.82 17.16
C ALA A 86 12.35 1.15 15.71
N PRO A 87 12.61 0.14 14.88
CA PRO A 87 12.79 0.38 13.46
C PRO A 87 11.50 0.94 12.84
N ARG A 88 11.65 1.81 11.84
CA ARG A 88 10.50 2.34 11.09
C ARG A 88 9.68 1.19 10.52
N PRO A 89 8.34 1.26 10.54
CA PRO A 89 7.50 0.20 10.00
C PRO A 89 7.67 0.00 8.49
N ILE A 90 7.40 -1.21 8.01
CA ILE A 90 7.15 -1.49 6.60
C ILE A 90 5.65 -1.41 6.38
N LEU A 91 5.19 -0.66 5.37
CA LEU A 91 3.78 -0.66 4.98
C LEU A 91 3.52 -1.77 3.97
N MET A 92 2.47 -2.55 4.19
CA MET A 92 1.90 -3.47 3.23
C MET A 92 0.47 -3.05 2.93
N GLY A 93 0.22 -2.61 1.70
CA GLY A 93 -1.10 -2.22 1.23
C GLY A 93 -1.64 -3.16 0.17
N PHE A 94 -2.93 -3.51 0.27
CA PHE A 94 -3.65 -4.25 -0.75
C PHE A 94 -4.65 -3.33 -1.46
N SER A 95 -4.71 -3.38 -2.78
CA SER A 95 -5.67 -2.62 -3.60
C SER A 95 -5.66 -1.12 -3.23
N GLN A 96 -6.75 -0.55 -2.74
CA GLN A 96 -6.84 0.84 -2.32
C GLN A 96 -5.79 1.21 -1.25
N GLY A 97 -5.52 0.30 -0.30
CA GLY A 97 -4.46 0.48 0.69
C GLY A 97 -3.05 0.50 0.06
N GLY A 98 -2.85 -0.27 -1.03
CA GLY A 98 -1.61 -0.26 -1.80
C GLY A 98 -1.42 1.05 -2.57
N ILE A 99 -2.48 1.57 -3.19
CA ILE A 99 -2.47 2.87 -3.88
C ILE A 99 -2.13 4.00 -2.89
N LEU A 100 -2.76 3.99 -1.71
CA LEU A 100 -2.47 4.95 -0.66
C LEU A 100 -1.02 4.87 -0.17
N SER A 101 -0.48 3.66 0.00
CA SER A 101 0.92 3.44 0.39
C SER A 101 1.90 3.96 -0.66
N ASN A 102 1.59 3.76 -1.94
CA ASN A 102 2.35 4.32 -3.06
C ASN A 102 2.41 5.86 -3.00
N ALA A 103 1.26 6.51 -2.76
CA ALA A 103 1.18 7.97 -2.61
C ALA A 103 1.95 8.45 -1.36
N LEU A 104 1.80 7.78 -0.22
CA LEU A 104 2.47 8.12 1.04
C LEU A 104 3.99 8.15 0.88
N ARG A 105 4.58 7.20 0.14
CA ARG A 105 6.00 7.18 -0.16
C ARG A 105 6.52 8.50 -0.74
N THR A 106 5.72 9.18 -1.56
CA THR A 106 6.14 10.39 -2.26
C THR A 106 6.26 11.60 -1.35
N ARG A 107 5.54 11.60 -0.23
CA ARG A 107 5.50 12.72 0.72
C ARG A 107 6.23 12.45 2.02
N TYR A 108 6.22 11.20 2.47
CA TYR A 108 6.71 10.79 3.80
C TYR A 108 7.64 9.59 3.75
N PRO A 109 8.64 9.55 2.86
CA PRO A 109 9.54 8.42 2.71
C PRO A 109 10.30 8.11 4.01
N ASP A 110 10.54 9.14 4.82
CA ASP A 110 11.28 9.01 6.08
C ASP A 110 10.48 8.40 7.22
N LEU A 111 9.17 8.21 7.08
CA LEU A 111 8.34 7.60 8.13
C LEU A 111 8.30 6.08 8.07
N VAL A 112 8.75 5.48 6.96
CA VAL A 112 8.66 4.04 6.72
C VAL A 112 10.01 3.46 6.31
N ARG A 113 10.19 2.16 6.51
CA ARG A 113 11.38 1.42 6.09
C ARG A 113 11.25 0.87 4.66
N GLY A 114 10.04 0.64 4.20
CA GLY A 114 9.74 0.11 2.87
C GLY A 114 8.24 0.08 2.59
N ILE A 115 7.90 -0.11 1.33
CA ILE A 115 6.51 -0.23 0.85
C ILE A 115 6.35 -1.55 0.10
N ALA A 116 5.31 -2.32 0.45
CA ALA A 116 4.82 -3.44 -0.34
C ALA A 116 3.39 -3.13 -0.82
N ALA A 117 3.20 -2.99 -2.11
CA ALA A 117 1.93 -2.65 -2.73
C ALA A 117 1.42 -3.81 -3.59
N VAL A 118 0.31 -4.45 -3.18
CA VAL A 118 -0.22 -5.65 -3.83
C VAL A 118 -1.54 -5.34 -4.52
N ALA A 119 -1.73 -5.87 -5.74
CA ALA A 119 -2.94 -5.69 -6.54
C ALA A 119 -3.37 -4.21 -6.64
N SER A 120 -2.42 -3.33 -6.89
CA SER A 120 -2.56 -1.88 -6.87
C SER A 120 -1.83 -1.23 -8.05
N TYR A 121 -1.95 0.07 -8.18
CA TYR A 121 -1.24 0.88 -9.15
C TYR A 121 -0.61 2.10 -8.48
N PHE A 122 0.33 2.75 -9.15
CA PHE A 122 0.88 4.01 -8.67
C PHE A 122 0.00 5.16 -9.17
N PRO A 123 -0.55 6.02 -8.26
CA PRO A 123 -1.54 7.04 -8.64
C PRO A 123 -0.87 8.29 -9.22
N VAL A 124 -0.24 8.15 -10.39
CA VAL A 124 0.52 9.23 -11.06
C VAL A 124 -0.32 10.46 -11.38
N GLU A 125 -1.63 10.30 -11.48
CA GLU A 125 -2.60 11.36 -11.75
C GLU A 125 -2.93 12.22 -10.53
N TRP A 126 -2.58 11.79 -9.31
CA TRP A 126 -2.93 12.55 -8.11
C TRP A 126 -2.09 13.81 -7.96
N SER A 127 -2.78 14.93 -7.79
CA SER A 127 -2.17 16.25 -7.61
C SER A 127 -1.46 16.39 -6.25
N CYS A 128 -1.84 15.56 -5.28
CA CYS A 128 -1.30 15.60 -3.91
C CYS A 128 0.02 14.83 -3.73
N LEU A 129 0.58 14.24 -4.79
CA LEU A 129 1.86 13.54 -4.70
C LEU A 129 3.01 14.51 -4.34
N GLY A 130 3.92 14.04 -3.50
CA GLY A 130 5.20 14.71 -3.25
C GLY A 130 6.20 14.46 -4.39
N GLN A 131 7.30 15.19 -4.36
CA GLN A 131 8.38 15.07 -5.37
C GLN A 131 9.67 14.48 -4.79
N VAL A 132 9.56 13.69 -3.74
CA VAL A 132 10.74 13.15 -3.06
C VAL A 132 11.18 11.87 -3.72
N ALA A 133 12.25 11.95 -4.52
CA ALA A 133 12.99 10.76 -4.91
C ALA A 133 13.70 10.19 -3.68
N SER A 134 13.47 8.94 -3.36
CA SER A 134 14.15 8.25 -2.26
C SER A 134 14.51 6.83 -2.68
N ASN A 135 15.62 6.32 -2.16
CA ASN A 135 16.03 4.93 -2.34
C ASN A 135 15.27 3.98 -1.39
N LEU A 136 14.07 4.36 -0.99
CA LEU A 136 13.21 3.55 -0.12
C LEU A 136 12.88 2.23 -0.82
N PRO A 137 13.14 1.06 -0.20
CA PRO A 137 12.75 -0.23 -0.74
C PRO A 137 11.26 -0.25 -1.08
N HIS A 138 10.93 -0.62 -2.32
CA HIS A 138 9.56 -0.65 -2.79
C HIS A 138 9.33 -1.88 -3.66
N TRP A 139 8.44 -2.73 -3.21
CA TRP A 139 8.02 -3.94 -3.89
C TRP A 139 6.56 -3.81 -4.31
N ALA A 140 6.25 -4.23 -5.53
CA ALA A 140 4.88 -4.21 -6.04
C ALA A 140 4.52 -5.55 -6.69
N ALA A 141 3.31 -6.04 -6.43
CA ALA A 141 2.78 -7.25 -7.05
C ALA A 141 1.54 -6.94 -7.88
N VAL A 142 1.55 -7.37 -9.13
CA VAL A 142 0.49 -7.18 -10.11
C VAL A 142 -0.05 -8.53 -10.55
N GLY A 143 -1.38 -8.72 -10.44
CA GLY A 143 -2.07 -9.90 -10.95
C GLY A 143 -2.30 -9.80 -12.47
N THR A 144 -1.86 -10.79 -13.24
CA THR A 144 -2.10 -10.82 -14.70
C THR A 144 -3.56 -11.15 -15.05
N GLU A 145 -4.31 -11.71 -14.08
CA GLU A 145 -5.73 -12.08 -14.20
C GLU A 145 -6.62 -11.15 -13.37
N ASP A 146 -6.08 -10.04 -12.86
CA ASP A 146 -6.80 -9.08 -12.03
C ASP A 146 -7.78 -8.26 -12.89
N GLY A 147 -9.07 -8.46 -12.65
CA GLY A 147 -10.15 -7.74 -13.32
C GLY A 147 -10.57 -6.45 -12.62
N VAL A 148 -10.07 -6.18 -11.40
CA VAL A 148 -10.38 -4.97 -10.61
C VAL A 148 -9.32 -3.90 -10.78
N VAL A 149 -8.05 -4.29 -10.72
CA VAL A 149 -6.89 -3.45 -10.98
C VAL A 149 -6.04 -4.13 -12.06
N PRO A 150 -6.44 -4.01 -13.33
CA PRO A 150 -5.82 -4.78 -14.42
C PRO A 150 -4.34 -4.45 -14.64
N ALA A 151 -3.57 -5.46 -15.05
CA ALA A 151 -2.13 -5.32 -15.29
C ALA A 151 -1.80 -4.23 -16.33
N HIS A 152 -2.66 -4.04 -17.35
CA HIS A 152 -2.47 -2.98 -18.36
C HIS A 152 -2.61 -1.57 -17.79
N MET A 153 -3.21 -1.40 -16.61
CA MET A 153 -3.26 -0.14 -15.87
C MET A 153 -2.09 -0.04 -14.87
N SER A 154 -1.83 -1.12 -14.13
CA SER A 154 -0.82 -1.12 -13.06
C SER A 154 0.61 -1.00 -13.58
N LEU A 155 1.00 -1.82 -14.56
CA LEU A 155 2.37 -1.85 -15.06
C LEU A 155 2.82 -0.51 -15.65
N PRO A 156 2.05 0.16 -16.54
CA PRO A 156 2.41 1.48 -17.02
C PRO A 156 2.48 2.55 -15.93
N SER A 157 1.65 2.45 -14.87
CA SER A 157 1.67 3.42 -13.78
C SER A 157 2.98 3.36 -12.98
N TYR A 158 3.52 2.18 -12.72
CA TYR A 158 4.81 2.02 -12.06
C TYR A 158 5.97 2.45 -12.95
N GLU A 159 5.89 2.20 -14.26
CA GLU A 159 6.89 2.71 -15.20
C GLU A 159 6.88 4.24 -15.28
N THR A 160 5.69 4.83 -15.29
CA THR A 160 5.52 6.30 -15.22
C THR A 160 6.10 6.85 -13.92
N ALA A 161 5.86 6.21 -12.78
CA ALA A 161 6.44 6.61 -11.49
C ALA A 161 7.97 6.55 -11.51
N ARG A 162 8.55 5.54 -12.17
CA ARG A 162 10.00 5.45 -12.35
C ARG A 162 10.55 6.61 -13.15
N VAL A 163 9.89 6.96 -14.25
CA VAL A 163 10.35 8.03 -15.17
C VAL A 163 10.11 9.42 -14.58
N LEU A 164 8.91 9.69 -14.04
CA LEU A 164 8.53 11.04 -13.59
C LEU A 164 9.05 11.38 -12.18
N HIS A 165 9.14 10.38 -11.31
CA HIS A 165 9.49 10.59 -9.89
C HIS A 165 10.83 9.97 -9.50
N GLY A 166 11.56 9.36 -10.46
CA GLY A 166 12.85 8.72 -10.18
C GLY A 166 12.75 7.57 -9.17
N MET A 167 11.59 6.91 -9.10
CA MET A 167 11.35 5.86 -8.12
C MET A 167 11.82 4.51 -8.63
N ASP A 168 12.67 3.86 -7.84
CA ASP A 168 12.95 2.44 -8.05
C ASP A 168 11.86 1.61 -7.37
N VAL A 169 11.12 0.84 -8.18
CA VAL A 169 10.05 -0.07 -7.73
C VAL A 169 10.35 -1.44 -8.32
N ASP A 170 10.52 -2.44 -7.45
CA ASP A 170 10.67 -3.83 -7.84
C ASP A 170 9.28 -4.43 -8.12
N VAL A 171 8.91 -4.52 -9.40
CA VAL A 171 7.56 -4.92 -9.85
C VAL A 171 7.55 -6.38 -10.26
N HIS A 172 6.73 -7.17 -9.60
CA HIS A 172 6.51 -8.59 -9.86
C HIS A 172 5.12 -8.86 -10.44
N THR A 173 5.02 -9.81 -11.35
CA THR A 173 3.74 -10.25 -11.93
C THR A 173 3.43 -11.68 -11.55
N TYR A 174 2.17 -11.95 -11.23
CA TYR A 174 1.69 -13.27 -10.84
C TYR A 174 0.41 -13.65 -11.61
N PRO A 175 0.23 -14.92 -11.99
CA PRO A 175 -1.04 -15.41 -12.53
C PRO A 175 -2.07 -15.53 -11.40
N MET A 176 -2.61 -14.39 -11.00
CA MET A 176 -3.59 -14.30 -9.92
C MET A 176 -4.66 -13.25 -10.27
N PRO A 177 -5.91 -13.47 -9.85
CA PRO A 177 -6.96 -12.45 -9.88
C PRO A 177 -6.71 -11.38 -8.80
N HIS A 178 -7.72 -10.57 -8.45
CA HIS A 178 -7.62 -9.54 -7.40
C HIS A 178 -7.47 -10.14 -5.99
N THR A 179 -6.30 -10.72 -5.71
CA THR A 179 -5.99 -11.45 -4.47
C THR A 179 -4.48 -11.46 -4.21
N ILE A 180 -4.06 -12.15 -3.15
CA ILE A 180 -2.67 -12.48 -2.86
C ILE A 180 -2.50 -13.99 -3.01
N SER A 181 -1.88 -14.44 -4.10
CA SER A 181 -1.63 -15.86 -4.33
C SER A 181 -0.55 -16.41 -3.38
N PRO A 182 -0.48 -17.74 -3.15
CA PRO A 182 0.58 -18.34 -2.34
C PRO A 182 2.00 -18.01 -2.84
N ALA A 183 2.21 -17.96 -4.15
CA ALA A 183 3.50 -17.57 -4.74
C ALA A 183 3.83 -16.11 -4.42
N CYS A 184 2.87 -15.20 -4.66
CA CYS A 184 3.02 -13.79 -4.32
C CYS A 184 3.35 -13.59 -2.83
N PHE A 185 2.64 -14.30 -1.94
CA PHE A 185 2.89 -14.21 -0.50
C PHE A 185 4.26 -14.73 -0.09
N THR A 186 4.74 -15.79 -0.73
CA THR A 186 6.07 -16.35 -0.47
C THR A 186 7.17 -15.34 -0.80
N ASP A 187 7.09 -14.71 -1.97
CA ASP A 187 8.07 -13.71 -2.40
C ASP A 187 7.99 -12.44 -1.55
N LEU A 188 6.77 -12.01 -1.20
CA LEU A 188 6.53 -10.89 -0.28
C LEU A 188 7.17 -11.13 1.10
N LEU A 189 7.03 -12.34 1.66
CA LEU A 189 7.64 -12.71 2.93
C LEU A 189 9.17 -12.68 2.84
N GLN A 190 9.73 -13.15 1.75
CA GLN A 190 11.17 -13.08 1.50
C GLN A 190 11.64 -11.63 1.41
N TRP A 191 10.90 -10.77 0.72
CA TRP A 191 11.20 -9.35 0.63
C TRP A 191 11.14 -8.64 2.00
N PHE A 192 10.15 -8.94 2.84
CA PHE A 192 10.10 -8.42 4.21
C PHE A 192 11.36 -8.76 5.00
N ARG A 193 11.86 -9.99 4.89
CA ARG A 193 13.11 -10.42 5.54
C ARG A 193 14.31 -9.64 5.04
N GLN A 194 14.43 -9.43 3.74
CA GLN A 194 15.52 -8.67 3.12
C GLN A 194 15.54 -7.21 3.59
N VAL A 195 14.38 -6.56 3.62
CA VAL A 195 14.27 -5.15 4.04
C VAL A 195 14.47 -5.00 5.55
N SER A 196 14.22 -6.05 6.34
CA SER A 196 14.35 -6.02 7.80
C SER A 196 15.78 -6.33 8.29
N ALA A 197 16.60 -6.92 7.46
CA ALA A 197 18.00 -7.21 7.76
C ALA A 197 18.84 -5.92 7.74
#